data_d99ff5c0a7d432b0566ce11c46cf3d5d
#
_entry.id   d99ff5c0a7d432b0566ce11c46cf3d5d
#
_cell.length_a   1.000
_cell.length_b   1.000
_cell.length_c   1.000
_cell.angle_alpha   90.00
_cell.angle_beta   90.00
_cell.angle_gamma   90.00
#
_symmetry.space_group_name_H-M   'P 1'
#
loop_
_entity.id
_entity.type
_entity.pdbx_description
1 polymer ?
#
loop_
_entity_poly.entity_id
_entity_poly.type
_entity_poly.pdbx_seq_one_letter_code
_entity_poly.pdbx_strand_id
1 'polypeptide(L)'
;MEIGKRITFFRTSKGYSVNKLANLSGVSQSYLREIELGNKNPTVEFLSVLCDTLGVTLKEFFDDQPADPLISKIYQLTPWQRKTLGDFLDSLNE
;
A
#
# COMPACT_ATOMS: atom_id res chain seq x y z
N MET A 1 8.90 0.38 -12.44
CA MET A 1 8.29 0.59 -11.09
C MET A 1 9.38 0.88 -10.07
N GLU A 2 9.18 1.87 -9.25
CA GLU A 2 10.07 2.14 -8.12
C GLU A 2 9.44 1.57 -6.85
N ILE A 3 10.09 0.56 -6.29
CA ILE A 3 9.58 -0.17 -5.12
C ILE A 3 9.36 0.76 -3.94
N GLY A 4 10.31 1.67 -3.68
CA GLY A 4 10.20 2.62 -2.57
C GLY A 4 8.97 3.50 -2.67
N LYS A 5 8.65 3.97 -3.87
CA LYS A 5 7.46 4.80 -4.09
C LYS A 5 6.17 4.01 -3.89
N ARG A 6 6.16 2.72 -4.27
CA ARG A 6 5.00 1.86 -4.04
C ARG A 6 4.78 1.64 -2.54
N ILE A 7 5.85 1.44 -1.78
CA ILE A 7 5.75 1.31 -0.33
C ILE A 7 5.18 2.60 0.27
N THR A 8 5.71 3.74 -0.15
CA THR A 8 5.21 5.05 0.31
C THR A 8 3.73 5.21 -0.01
N PHE A 9 3.32 4.82 -1.21
CA PHE A 9 1.93 4.91 -1.64
C PHE A 9 1.01 4.10 -0.71
N PHE A 10 1.33 2.83 -0.48
CA PHE A 10 0.49 1.97 0.37
C PHE A 10 0.55 2.40 1.83
N ARG A 11 1.73 2.83 2.30
CA ARG A 11 1.89 3.32 3.67
C ARG A 11 1.02 4.54 3.92
N THR A 12 1.10 5.55 3.06
CA THR A 12 0.33 6.78 3.22
C THR A 12 -1.16 6.54 3.03
N SER A 13 -1.52 5.58 2.18
CA SER A 13 -2.92 5.18 2.00
C SER A 13 -3.53 4.62 3.28
N LYS A 14 -2.71 3.99 4.13
CA LYS A 14 -3.15 3.50 5.44
C LYS A 14 -3.09 4.57 6.52
N GLY A 15 -2.55 5.74 6.21
CA GLY A 15 -2.32 6.78 7.20
C GLY A 15 -1.17 6.48 8.14
N TYR A 16 -0.26 5.58 7.77
CA TYR A 16 0.89 5.23 8.61
C TYR A 16 2.05 6.17 8.35
N SER A 17 2.72 6.56 9.44
CA SER A 17 4.05 7.16 9.35
C SER A 17 5.08 6.09 9.06
N VAL A 18 6.29 6.48 8.64
CA VAL A 18 7.41 5.55 8.50
C VAL A 18 7.65 4.82 9.81
N ASN A 19 7.61 5.55 10.93
CA ASN A 19 7.81 4.98 12.25
C ASN A 19 6.75 3.92 12.58
N LYS A 20 5.50 4.20 12.27
CA LYS A 20 4.40 3.29 12.51
C LYS A 20 4.56 2.00 11.70
N LEU A 21 4.85 2.11 10.41
CA LEU A 21 5.05 0.94 9.56
C LEU A 21 6.27 0.13 10.02
N ALA A 22 7.37 0.79 10.37
CA ALA A 22 8.55 0.10 10.88
C ALA A 22 8.23 -0.69 12.15
N ASN A 23 7.52 -0.07 13.10
CA ASN A 23 7.15 -0.73 14.34
C ASN A 23 6.22 -1.93 14.11
N LEU A 24 5.23 -1.79 13.24
CA LEU A 24 4.27 -2.87 12.96
C LEU A 24 4.89 -4.03 12.20
N SER A 25 5.83 -3.74 11.30
CA SER A 25 6.46 -4.77 10.47
C SER A 25 7.69 -5.39 11.10
N GLY A 26 8.24 -4.75 12.14
CA GLY A 26 9.47 -5.23 12.80
C GLY A 26 10.74 -4.91 12.04
N VAL A 27 10.70 -4.05 11.01
CA VAL A 27 11.90 -3.60 10.32
C VAL A 27 12.41 -2.30 10.95
N SER A 28 13.69 -1.99 10.77
CA SER A 28 14.23 -0.76 11.31
C SER A 28 13.71 0.45 10.53
N GLN A 29 13.50 1.56 11.24
CA GLN A 29 13.03 2.80 10.65
C GLN A 29 14.04 3.35 9.63
N SER A 30 15.33 3.27 9.94
CA SER A 30 16.38 3.71 9.02
C SER A 30 16.38 2.93 7.73
N TYR A 31 16.24 1.61 7.82
CA TYR A 31 16.20 0.73 6.65
C TYR A 31 14.98 1.03 5.79
N LEU A 32 13.83 1.19 6.42
CA LEU A 32 12.60 1.49 5.70
C LEU A 32 12.71 2.84 4.97
N ARG A 33 13.28 3.86 5.60
CA ARG A 33 13.52 5.16 4.96
C ARG A 33 14.40 5.04 3.74
N GLU A 34 15.50 4.27 3.85
CA GLU A 34 16.41 4.07 2.73
C GLU A 34 15.73 3.38 1.55
N ILE A 35 14.84 2.43 1.84
CA ILE A 35 14.05 1.76 0.79
C ILE A 35 13.09 2.75 0.13
N GLU A 36 12.37 3.55 0.91
CA GLU A 36 11.42 4.53 0.36
C GLU A 36 12.12 5.59 -0.48
N LEU A 37 13.35 5.97 -0.10
CA LEU A 37 14.14 6.93 -0.87
C LEU A 37 14.77 6.33 -2.13
N GLY A 38 14.71 5.01 -2.29
CA GLY A 38 15.29 4.33 -3.45
C GLY A 38 16.78 4.03 -3.30
N ASN A 39 17.34 4.23 -2.12
CA ASN A 39 18.78 3.99 -1.88
C ASN A 39 19.09 2.52 -1.60
N LYS A 40 18.09 1.74 -1.23
CA LYS A 40 18.22 0.29 -0.98
C LYS A 40 17.00 -0.43 -1.53
N ASN A 41 17.22 -1.68 -1.97
CA ASN A 41 16.13 -2.54 -2.40
C ASN A 41 15.85 -3.57 -1.30
N PRO A 42 14.58 -3.81 -0.95
CA PRO A 42 14.25 -4.85 0.01
C PRO A 42 14.44 -6.24 -0.61
N THR A 43 14.71 -7.23 0.24
CA THR A 43 14.59 -8.63 -0.18
C THR A 43 13.12 -8.97 -0.37
N VAL A 44 12.84 -10.09 -1.04
CA VAL A 44 11.47 -10.57 -1.21
C VAL A 44 10.82 -10.83 0.15
N GLU A 45 11.59 -11.38 1.09
CA GLU A 45 11.10 -11.65 2.45
C GLU A 45 10.69 -10.36 3.17
N PHE A 46 11.52 -9.33 3.11
CA PHE A 46 11.17 -8.03 3.70
C PHE A 46 9.96 -7.42 3.04
N LEU A 47 9.90 -7.49 1.71
CA LEU A 47 8.77 -6.95 0.98
C LEU A 47 7.48 -7.68 1.35
N SER A 48 7.54 -9.00 1.50
CA SER A 48 6.38 -9.79 1.95
C SER A 48 5.90 -9.34 3.33
N VAL A 49 6.82 -9.11 4.27
CA VAL A 49 6.45 -8.63 5.61
C VAL A 49 5.80 -7.25 5.53
N LEU A 50 6.34 -6.34 4.73
CA LEU A 50 5.75 -5.02 4.55
C LEU A 50 4.36 -5.10 3.94
N CYS A 51 4.19 -5.94 2.91
CA CYS A 51 2.89 -6.14 2.27
C CYS A 51 1.87 -6.71 3.24
N ASP A 52 2.25 -7.71 4.04
CA ASP A 52 1.36 -8.27 5.07
C ASP A 52 0.91 -7.20 6.06
N THR A 53 1.84 -6.38 6.52
CA THR A 53 1.55 -5.29 7.45
C THR A 53 0.63 -4.25 6.82
N LEU A 54 0.80 -3.98 5.53
CA LEU A 54 -0.01 -3.02 4.80
C LEU A 54 -1.35 -3.61 4.33
N GLY A 55 -1.53 -4.92 4.47
CA GLY A 55 -2.77 -5.56 4.07
C GLY A 55 -2.93 -5.70 2.56
N VAL A 56 -1.82 -5.76 1.82
CA VAL A 56 -1.83 -5.95 0.37
C VAL A 56 -1.09 -7.23 0.00
N THR A 57 -1.48 -7.83 -1.11
CA THR A 57 -0.76 -8.98 -1.66
C THR A 57 0.44 -8.50 -2.46
N LEU A 58 1.42 -9.39 -2.68
CA LEU A 58 2.54 -9.08 -3.58
C LEU A 58 2.03 -8.76 -4.99
N LYS A 59 0.99 -9.45 -5.43
CA LYS A 59 0.38 -9.17 -6.73
C LYS A 59 -0.15 -7.73 -6.79
N GLU A 60 -0.91 -7.30 -5.79
CA GLU A 60 -1.43 -5.94 -5.71
C GLU A 60 -0.30 -4.93 -5.65
N PHE A 61 0.75 -5.24 -4.90
CA PHE A 61 1.91 -4.37 -4.77
C PHE A 61 2.59 -4.12 -6.12
N PHE A 62 2.75 -5.17 -6.92
CA PHE A 62 3.42 -5.07 -8.22
C PHE A 62 2.49 -4.73 -9.38
N ASP A 63 1.21 -4.57 -9.12
CA ASP A 63 0.24 -4.18 -10.14
C ASP A 63 0.29 -2.65 -10.30
N ASP A 64 1.18 -2.20 -11.18
CA ASP A 64 1.34 -0.79 -11.49
C ASP A 64 0.73 -0.44 -12.84
N GLN A 65 -0.30 -1.15 -13.25
CA GLN A 65 -1.08 -0.75 -14.41
C GLN A 65 -1.32 0.76 -14.34
N PRO A 66 -1.18 1.50 -15.46
CA PRO A 66 -1.41 2.93 -15.44
C PRO A 66 -2.76 3.14 -14.81
N ALA A 67 -2.71 3.44 -13.54
CA ALA A 67 -3.89 3.50 -12.74
C ALA A 67 -4.77 4.58 -13.33
N ASP A 68 -5.91 4.19 -13.83
CA ASP A 68 -7.02 5.09 -13.85
C ASP A 68 -6.98 5.80 -12.49
N PRO A 69 -6.96 7.14 -12.44
CA PRO A 69 -6.96 7.87 -11.17
C PRO A 69 -8.05 7.40 -10.20
N LEU A 70 -9.14 6.88 -10.74
CA LEU A 70 -10.24 6.33 -9.95
C LEU A 70 -9.80 5.06 -9.20
N ILE A 71 -9.04 4.19 -9.86
CA ILE A 71 -8.55 2.95 -9.22
C ILE A 71 -7.61 3.29 -8.06
N SER A 72 -6.71 4.26 -8.25
CA SER A 72 -5.83 4.72 -7.18
C SER A 72 -6.62 5.24 -5.98
N LYS A 73 -7.68 5.99 -6.23
CA LYS A 73 -8.56 6.49 -5.16
C LYS A 73 -9.26 5.35 -4.43
N ILE A 74 -9.67 4.29 -5.15
CA ILE A 74 -10.31 3.12 -4.54
C ILE A 74 -9.34 2.41 -3.59
N TYR A 75 -8.07 2.27 -3.97
CA TYR A 75 -7.05 1.67 -3.10
C TYR A 75 -6.81 2.48 -1.82
N GLN A 76 -7.03 3.79 -1.87
CA GLN A 76 -6.86 4.66 -0.71
C GLN A 76 -8.05 4.63 0.26
N LEU A 77 -9.16 4.03 -0.14
CA LEU A 77 -10.36 3.96 0.70
C LEU A 77 -10.15 3.03 1.88
N THR A 78 -10.74 3.40 3.01
CA THR A 78 -10.84 2.49 4.16
C THR A 78 -11.76 1.33 3.79
N PRO A 79 -11.68 0.18 4.51
CA PRO A 79 -12.62 -0.92 4.27
C PRO A 79 -14.08 -0.50 4.34
N TRP A 80 -14.43 0.39 5.27
CA TRP A 80 -15.80 0.89 5.39
C TRP A 80 -16.21 1.72 4.16
N GLN A 81 -15.30 2.57 3.68
CA GLN A 81 -15.55 3.39 2.50
C GLN A 81 -15.70 2.53 1.25
N ARG A 82 -14.89 1.47 1.12
CA ARG A 82 -15.01 0.51 0.01
C ARG A 82 -16.36 -0.19 0.02
N LYS A 83 -16.82 -0.59 1.19
CA LYS A 83 -18.13 -1.23 1.33
C LYS A 83 -19.25 -0.26 0.91
N THR A 84 -19.19 0.98 1.38
CA THR A 84 -20.17 2.01 1.04
C THR A 84 -20.21 2.28 -0.46
N LEU A 85 -19.04 2.35 -1.09
CA LEU A 85 -18.95 2.52 -2.54
C LEU A 85 -19.56 1.32 -3.27
N GLY A 86 -19.25 0.10 -2.82
CA GLY A 86 -19.81 -1.12 -3.39
C GLY A 86 -21.32 -1.14 -3.30
N ASP A 87 -21.88 -0.79 -2.15
CA ASP A 87 -23.33 -0.73 -1.95
C ASP A 87 -23.98 0.30 -2.88
N PHE A 88 -23.33 1.45 -3.05
CA PHE A 88 -23.80 2.48 -3.99
C PHE A 88 -23.82 1.97 -5.42
N LEU A 89 -22.72 1.31 -5.86
CA LEU A 89 -22.63 0.78 -7.20
C LEU A 89 -23.68 -0.32 -7.45
N ASP A 90 -23.92 -1.17 -6.45
CA ASP A 90 -24.94 -2.20 -6.54
C ASP A 90 -26.35 -1.61 -6.69
N SER A 91 -26.60 -0.48 -6.02
CA SER A 91 -27.89 0.20 -6.10
C SER A 91 -28.20 0.73 -7.49
N LEU A 92 -27.15 1.02 -8.28
CA LEU A 92 -27.32 1.50 -9.64
C LEU A 92 -27.79 0.42 -10.61
N ASN A 93 -27.64 -0.84 -10.23
CA ASN A 93 -28.00 -1.99 -11.07
C ASN A 93 -29.37 -2.57 -10.74
N GLU A 94 -30.10 -1.96 -9.85
CA GLU A 94 -31.46 -2.37 -9.47
C GLU A 94 -32.51 -1.80 -10.42
#